data_126ffea4db470efd1f74834342656f36
#
_entry.id   126ffea4db470efd1f74834342656f36
#
_cell.length_a   1.000
_cell.length_b   1.000
_cell.length_c   1.000
_cell.angle_alpha   90.00
_cell.angle_beta   90.00
_cell.angle_gamma   90.00
#
_symmetry.space_group_name_H-M   'P 1'
#
loop_
_entity.id
_entity.type
_entity.pdbx_description
1 polymer ?
#
loop_
_entity_poly.entity_id
_entity_poly.type
_entity_poly.pdbx_seq_one_letter_code
_entity_poly.pdbx_strand_id
1 'polypeptide(L)' 'MKRVEKRRETIQIKTEFIKLDAFLKLCDAVQTGGHAKLVVQDGAVRVNNEICTQRGRKLRPGDSVEFENVIYLVE' A
#
# COMPACT_ATOMS: atom_id res chain seq x y z
N MET A 1 -12.64 21.29 -15.65
CA MET A 1 -11.94 20.76 -14.46
C MET A 1 -11.45 19.35 -14.76
N LYS A 2 -10.16 19.12 -14.61
CA LYS A 2 -9.60 17.81 -14.87
C LYS A 2 -9.85 16.88 -13.69
N ARG A 3 -10.35 15.68 -14.00
CA ARG A 3 -10.52 14.64 -13.02
C ARG A 3 -9.22 13.85 -12.92
N VAL A 4 -8.69 13.74 -11.72
CA VAL A 4 -7.51 12.89 -11.49
C VAL A 4 -8.00 11.47 -11.28
N GLU A 5 -7.68 10.59 -12.22
CA GLU A 5 -8.01 9.18 -12.09
C GLU A 5 -6.87 8.46 -11.37
N LYS A 6 -7.22 7.66 -10.37
CA LYS A 6 -6.23 6.85 -9.66
C LYS A 6 -5.95 5.60 -10.47
N ARG A 7 -4.68 5.28 -10.59
CA ARG A 7 -4.26 4.03 -11.22
C ARG A 7 -4.57 2.87 -10.28
N ARG A 8 -4.85 1.72 -10.87
CA ARG A 8 -5.09 0.50 -10.12
C ARG A 8 -4.15 -0.59 -10.59
N GLU A 9 -3.50 -1.25 -9.65
CA GLU A 9 -2.60 -2.36 -9.92
C GLU A 9 -2.94 -3.50 -9.00
N THR A 10 -2.89 -4.72 -9.53
CA THR A 10 -3.11 -5.93 -8.75
C THR A 10 -1.78 -6.57 -8.46
N ILE A 11 -1.52 -6.88 -7.19
CA ILE A 11 -0.26 -7.45 -6.75
C ILE A 11 -0.54 -8.79 -6.09
N GLN A 12 -0.01 -9.85 -6.65
CA GLN A 12 -0.14 -11.19 -6.09
C GLN A 12 0.88 -11.41 -4.99
N ILE A 13 0.44 -11.96 -3.86
CA ILE A 13 1.32 -12.38 -2.79
C ILE A 13 1.32 -13.91 -2.75
N LYS A 14 2.43 -14.48 -2.29
CA LYS A 14 2.59 -15.94 -2.22
C LYS A 14 2.35 -16.49 -0.83
N THR A 15 2.02 -15.64 0.11
CA THR A 15 1.83 -15.98 1.51
C THR A 15 0.40 -15.66 1.92
N GLU A 16 -0.02 -16.10 3.10
CA GLU A 16 -1.36 -15.82 3.61
C GLU A 16 -1.59 -14.34 3.86
N PHE A 17 -0.54 -13.62 4.23
CA PHE A 17 -0.58 -12.18 4.45
C PHE A 17 0.79 -11.59 4.16
N ILE A 18 0.80 -10.27 4.04
CA ILE A 18 2.04 -9.51 3.91
C ILE A 18 1.90 -8.25 4.77
N LYS A 19 2.99 -7.83 5.41
CA LYS A 19 2.97 -6.59 6.19
C LYS A 19 2.97 -5.39 5.25
N LEU A 20 2.34 -4.30 5.69
CA LEU A 20 2.16 -3.10 4.85
C LEU A 20 3.49 -2.56 4.33
N ASP A 21 4.52 -2.45 5.18
CA ASP A 21 5.81 -1.95 4.75
C ASP A 21 6.45 -2.86 3.69
N ALA A 22 6.36 -4.16 3.86
CA ALA A 22 6.87 -5.12 2.88
C ALA A 22 6.08 -5.06 1.57
N PHE A 23 4.77 -4.84 1.66
CA PHE A 23 3.91 -4.72 0.49
C PHE A 23 4.28 -3.49 -0.35
N LEU A 24 4.53 -2.36 0.30
CA LEU A 24 4.94 -1.15 -0.40
C LEU A 24 6.24 -1.34 -1.17
N LYS A 25 7.17 -2.11 -0.62
CA LYS A 25 8.41 -2.47 -1.31
C LYS A 25 8.15 -3.43 -2.46
N LEU A 26 7.28 -4.40 -2.26
CA LEU A 26 6.92 -5.36 -3.30
C LEU A 26 6.28 -4.68 -4.51
N CYS A 27 5.47 -3.66 -4.27
CA CYS A 27 4.82 -2.88 -5.33
C CYS A 27 5.75 -1.89 -6.02
N ASP A 28 6.99 -1.76 -5.55
CA ASP A 28 7.91 -0.72 -6.00
C ASP A 28 7.41 0.69 -5.69
N ALA A 29 6.45 0.82 -4.79
CA ALA A 29 5.96 2.12 -4.36
C ALA A 29 7.01 2.86 -3.54
N VAL A 30 7.82 2.11 -2.79
CA VAL A 30 8.98 2.62 -2.06
C VAL A 30 10.14 1.67 -2.29
N GLN A 31 11.37 2.17 -2.15
CA GLN A 31 12.56 1.39 -2.46
C GLN A 31 13.25 0.81 -1.23
N THR A 32 13.02 1.40 -0.07
CA THR A 32 13.69 0.96 1.16
C THR A 32 12.69 0.83 2.30
N GLY A 33 13.07 0.03 3.31
CA GLY A 33 12.27 -0.09 4.53
C GLY A 33 12.14 1.23 5.29
N GLY A 34 13.20 2.05 5.28
CA GLY A 34 13.15 3.37 5.92
C GLY A 34 12.16 4.30 5.24
N HIS A 35 12.11 4.29 3.92
CA HIS A 35 11.13 5.09 3.16
C HIS A 35 9.71 4.60 3.44
N ALA A 36 9.51 3.27 3.45
CA ALA A 36 8.21 2.71 3.79
C ALA A 36 7.74 3.16 5.17
N LYS A 37 8.64 3.11 6.15
CA LYS A 37 8.33 3.56 7.51
C LYS A 37 7.88 5.02 7.53
N LEU A 38 8.59 5.89 6.82
CA LEU A 38 8.28 7.32 6.80
C LEU A 38 6.91 7.59 6.18
N VAL A 39 6.61 7.02 5.01
CA VAL A 39 5.34 7.30 4.33
C VAL A 39 4.16 6.75 5.11
N VAL A 40 4.32 5.61 5.78
CA VAL A 40 3.26 5.04 6.61
C VAL A 40 3.03 5.92 7.84
N GLN A 41 4.08 6.32 8.52
CA GLN A 41 3.96 7.15 9.72
C GLN A 41 3.40 8.54 9.42
N ASP A 42 3.68 9.07 8.23
CA ASP A 42 3.18 10.38 7.82
C ASP A 42 1.69 10.35 7.43
N GLY A 43 1.06 9.19 7.43
CA GLY A 43 -0.34 9.07 7.05
C GLY A 43 -0.56 9.18 5.55
N ALA A 44 0.47 8.92 4.75
CA ALA A 44 0.39 9.00 3.29
C ALA A 44 -0.22 7.74 2.67
N VAL A 45 -0.44 6.70 3.45
CA VAL A 45 -0.89 5.40 2.98
C VAL A 45 -2.28 5.12 3.54
N ARG A 46 -3.18 4.65 2.68
CA ARG A 46 -4.52 4.23 3.09
C ARG A 46 -4.67 2.73 2.84
N VAL A 47 -5.28 2.05 3.80
CA VAL A 47 -5.64 0.63 3.68
C VAL A 47 -7.15 0.55 3.74
N ASN A 48 -7.76 -0.01 2.68
CA ASN A 48 -9.23 -0.12 2.59
C ASN A 48 -9.90 1.24 2.82
N ASN A 49 -9.35 2.29 2.18
CA ASN A 49 -9.85 3.67 2.22
C ASN A 49 -9.67 4.39 3.56
N GLU A 50 -8.91 3.83 4.49
CA GLU A 50 -8.63 4.46 5.77
C GLU A 50 -7.14 4.69 5.94
N ILE A 51 -6.76 5.87 6.44
CA ILE A 51 -5.35 6.16 6.71
C ILE A 51 -4.82 5.15 7.72
N CYS A 52 -3.71 4.52 7.37
CA CYS A 52 -3.07 3.53 8.23
C CYS A 52 -1.66 3.99 8.55
N THR A 53 -1.34 4.13 9.82
CA THR A 53 -0.02 4.54 10.28
C THR A 53 0.79 3.38 10.87
N GLN A 54 0.26 2.16 10.76
CA GLN A 54 0.89 0.97 11.29
C GLN A 54 1.60 0.22 10.17
N ARG A 55 2.91 0.32 10.11
CA ARG A 55 3.70 -0.35 9.06
C ARG A 55 3.63 -1.88 9.14
N GLY A 56 3.32 -2.42 10.31
CA GLY A 56 3.19 -3.85 10.52
C GLY A 56 1.81 -4.41 10.26
N ARG A 57 0.89 -3.59 9.73
CA ARG A 57 -0.45 -4.05 9.42
C ARG A 57 -0.41 -5.22 8.44
N LYS A 58 -1.11 -6.29 8.76
CA LYS A 58 -1.20 -7.47 7.90
C LYS A 58 -2.23 -7.25 6.81
N LEU A 59 -1.81 -7.47 5.57
CA LEU A 59 -2.67 -7.36 4.39
C LEU A 59 -2.92 -8.76 3.84
N ARG A 60 -4.15 -9.03 3.48
CA ARG A 60 -4.56 -10.32 2.91
C ARG A 60 -5.19 -10.09 1.55
N PRO A 61 -5.30 -11.16 0.73
CA PRO A 61 -6.01 -11.04 -0.54
C PRO A 61 -7.40 -10.44 -0.33
N GLY A 62 -7.73 -9.44 -1.14
CA GLY A 62 -8.96 -8.68 -1.00
C GLY A 62 -8.77 -7.31 -0.36
N ASP A 63 -7.63 -7.08 0.30
CA ASP A 63 -7.33 -5.76 0.85
C ASP A 63 -6.81 -4.83 -0.25
N SER A 64 -6.96 -3.53 -0.05
CA SER A 64 -6.44 -2.53 -0.97
C SER A 64 -5.55 -1.55 -0.22
N VAL A 65 -4.54 -1.04 -0.91
CA VAL A 65 -3.59 -0.06 -0.37
C VAL A 65 -3.50 1.09 -1.37
N GLU A 66 -3.67 2.30 -0.89
CA GLU A 66 -3.55 3.48 -1.73
C GLU A 66 -2.33 4.30 -1.31
N PHE A 67 -1.52 4.68 -2.29
CA PHE A 67 -0.36 5.53 -2.09
C PHE A 67 -0.05 6.28 -3.40
N GLU A 68 0.10 7.60 -3.31
CA GLU A 68 0.45 8.46 -4.44
C GLU A 68 -0.44 8.26 -5.68
N ASN A 69 -1.75 8.26 -5.46
CA ASN A 69 -2.76 8.13 -6.52
C ASN A 69 -2.74 6.77 -7.23
N VAL A 70 -2.16 5.75 -6.58
CA VAL A 70 -2.22 4.39 -7.08
C VAL A 70 -2.92 3.53 -6.03
N ILE A 71 -3.87 2.73 -6.47
CA ILE A 71 -4.54 1.76 -5.61
C ILE A 71 -3.98 0.39 -5.95
N TYR A 72 -3.35 -0.24 -4.98
CA TYR A 72 -2.80 -1.59 -5.12
C TYR A 72 -3.76 -2.57 -4.49
N LEU A 73 -4.20 -3.55 -5.27
CA LEU A 73 -5.07 -4.61 -4.78
C LEU A 73 -4.24 -5.83 -4.42
N VAL A 74 -4.41 -6.33 -3.22
CA VAL A 74 -3.73 -7.55 -2.77
C VAL A 74 -4.50 -8.76 -3.28
N GLU A 75 -3.79 -9.66 -3.93
CA GLU A 75 -4.40 -10.85 -4.50
C GLU A 75 -3.64 -12.13 -4.17
#